data_cb6524101f6030ff09931e577fa3c5a6
#
_entry.id   cb6524101f6030ff09931e577fa3c5a6
#
_cell.length_a   1.000
_cell.length_b   1.000
_cell.length_c   1.000
_cell.angle_alpha   90.00
_cell.angle_beta   90.00
_cell.angle_gamma   90.00
#
_symmetry.space_group_name_H-M   'P 1'
#
loop_
_entity.id
_entity.type
_entity.pdbx_description
1 polymer ?
#
loop_
_entity_poly.entity_id
_entity_poly.type
_entity_poly.pdbx_seq_one_letter_code
_entity_poly.pdbx_strand_id
1 'polypeptide(L)'
;MDKETRYVGVKETLSYGLANAGQVFGYNLIAGGYLSLFFTKVFEIRPAAVSTMILFLGIWDTVNDPLMGGIIDKTRTRYGKLRPYLLFVPLPLAITTIMLFAGPEILADAKSTTVKIIYMYVSYFIWELFYTLGDVPFWSMSAAISPSTSDRT
;
A
#
# COMPACT_ATOMS: atom_id res chain seq x y z
N MET A 1 28.95 -29.33 -6.41
CA MET A 1 27.65 -28.67 -6.70
C MET A 1 26.71 -29.12 -5.60
N ASP A 2 26.64 -28.37 -4.51
CA ASP A 2 25.66 -28.64 -3.46
C ASP A 2 24.27 -28.48 -4.04
N LYS A 3 23.44 -29.52 -3.90
CA LYS A 3 22.00 -29.43 -4.20
C LYS A 3 21.44 -28.39 -3.21
N GLU A 4 21.21 -27.17 -3.69
CA GLU A 4 20.46 -26.18 -2.90
C GLU A 4 19.15 -26.83 -2.49
N THR A 5 19.01 -27.05 -1.20
CA THR A 5 17.78 -27.58 -0.63
C THR A 5 16.70 -26.53 -0.77
N ARG A 6 15.73 -26.78 -1.64
CA ARG A 6 14.57 -25.91 -1.82
C ARG A 6 13.69 -26.01 -0.57
N TYR A 7 13.62 -24.91 0.21
CA TYR A 7 12.85 -24.85 1.46
C TYR A 7 11.38 -24.52 1.23
N VAL A 8 11.03 -23.95 0.06
CA VAL A 8 9.67 -23.49 -0.26
C VAL A 8 9.02 -24.41 -1.30
N GLY A 9 7.81 -24.87 -1.00
CA GLY A 9 7.01 -25.69 -1.91
C GLY A 9 6.48 -24.89 -3.10
N VAL A 10 6.24 -25.57 -4.23
CA VAL A 10 5.68 -24.94 -5.45
C VAL A 10 4.36 -24.21 -5.16
N LYS A 11 3.50 -24.78 -4.32
CA LYS A 11 2.21 -24.20 -3.94
C LYS A 11 2.38 -22.88 -3.16
N GLU A 12 3.36 -22.83 -2.27
CA GLU A 12 3.68 -21.62 -1.49
C GLU A 12 4.28 -20.54 -2.39
N THR A 13 5.19 -20.90 -3.28
CA THR A 13 5.77 -19.99 -4.29
C THR A 13 4.70 -19.40 -5.18
N LEU A 14 3.76 -20.21 -5.69
CA LEU A 14 2.66 -19.72 -6.54
C LEU A 14 1.72 -18.81 -5.77
N SER A 15 1.37 -19.16 -4.52
CA SER A 15 0.48 -18.34 -3.69
C SER A 15 1.10 -16.98 -3.37
N TYR A 16 2.40 -16.96 -3.05
CA TYR A 16 3.12 -15.72 -2.81
C TYR A 16 3.27 -14.89 -4.10
N GLY A 17 3.57 -15.52 -5.22
CA GLY A 17 3.68 -14.86 -6.52
C GLY A 17 2.35 -14.21 -6.97
N LEU A 18 1.23 -14.90 -6.78
CA LEU A 18 -0.10 -14.33 -7.06
C LEU A 18 -0.43 -13.15 -6.13
N ALA A 19 -0.10 -13.26 -4.85
CA ALA A 19 -0.29 -12.16 -3.90
C ALA A 19 0.58 -10.95 -4.27
N ASN A 20 1.85 -11.19 -4.67
CA ASN A 20 2.75 -10.14 -5.14
C ASN A 20 2.23 -9.47 -6.41
N ALA A 21 1.76 -10.24 -7.38
CA ALA A 21 1.17 -9.68 -8.61
C ALA A 21 -0.03 -8.78 -8.30
N GLY A 22 -0.92 -9.18 -7.38
CA GLY A 22 -2.05 -8.38 -6.93
C GLY A 22 -1.61 -7.08 -6.23
N GLN A 23 -0.61 -7.15 -5.36
CA GLN A 23 -0.07 -5.99 -4.65
C GLN A 23 0.58 -4.99 -5.60
N VAL A 24 1.47 -5.47 -6.48
CA VAL A 24 2.16 -4.63 -7.47
C VAL A 24 1.17 -3.99 -8.44
N PHE A 25 0.15 -4.73 -8.87
CA PHE A 25 -0.92 -4.19 -9.72
C PHE A 25 -1.69 -3.07 -9.00
N GLY A 26 -2.13 -3.29 -7.76
CA GLY A 26 -2.84 -2.29 -6.96
C GLY A 26 -2.00 -1.04 -6.70
N TYR A 27 -0.73 -1.21 -6.36
CA TYR A 27 0.21 -0.11 -6.16
C TYR A 27 0.40 0.71 -7.45
N ASN A 28 0.69 0.06 -8.57
CA ASN A 28 0.90 0.76 -9.84
C ASN A 28 -0.35 1.48 -10.35
N LEU A 29 -1.54 0.93 -10.06
CA LEU A 29 -2.80 1.60 -10.40
C LEU A 29 -2.94 2.95 -9.66
N ILE A 30 -2.44 3.03 -8.45
CA ILE A 30 -2.55 4.24 -7.62
C ILE A 30 -1.31 5.12 -7.75
N ALA A 31 -0.12 4.59 -7.45
CA ALA A 31 1.14 5.34 -7.48
C ALA A 31 1.73 5.51 -8.88
N GLY A 32 1.36 4.67 -9.85
CA GLY A 32 1.85 4.67 -11.23
C GLY A 32 1.36 5.82 -12.13
N GLY A 33 0.84 6.91 -11.53
CA GLY A 33 0.41 8.10 -12.26
C GLY A 33 -1.09 8.17 -12.54
N TYR A 34 -1.86 7.08 -12.44
CA TYR A 34 -3.31 7.10 -12.65
C TYR A 34 -4.02 7.97 -11.61
N LEU A 35 -3.57 7.94 -10.36
CA LEU A 35 -4.12 8.79 -9.31
C LEU A 35 -3.93 10.28 -9.61
N SER A 36 -2.77 10.67 -10.12
CA SER A 36 -2.49 12.04 -10.54
C SER A 36 -3.42 12.47 -11.68
N LEU A 37 -3.63 11.60 -12.67
CA LEU A 37 -4.58 11.85 -13.75
C LEU A 37 -6.02 11.93 -13.25
N PHE A 38 -6.42 11.04 -12.33
CA PHE A 38 -7.74 11.05 -11.73
C PHE A 38 -8.02 12.37 -11.00
N PHE A 39 -7.12 12.80 -10.10
CA PHE A 39 -7.30 14.05 -9.37
C PHE A 39 -7.30 15.29 -10.27
N THR A 40 -6.50 15.28 -11.35
CA THR A 40 -6.42 16.44 -12.25
C THR A 40 -7.53 16.48 -13.30
N LYS A 41 -7.95 15.32 -13.85
CA LYS A 41 -8.88 15.24 -14.96
C LYS A 41 -10.32 14.95 -14.56
N VAL A 42 -10.51 14.14 -13.50
CA VAL A 42 -11.85 13.73 -13.05
C VAL A 42 -12.30 14.60 -11.87
N PHE A 43 -11.41 14.80 -10.89
CA PHE A 43 -11.73 15.61 -9.72
C PHE A 43 -11.46 17.12 -9.91
N GLU A 44 -10.84 17.48 -11.04
CA GLU A 44 -10.58 18.87 -11.46
C GLU A 44 -9.73 19.67 -10.47
N ILE A 45 -8.80 19.00 -9.79
CA ILE A 45 -7.85 19.64 -8.87
C ILE A 45 -6.63 20.12 -9.67
N ARG A 46 -6.14 21.31 -9.33
CA ARG A 46 -4.96 21.89 -9.98
C ARG A 46 -3.75 20.97 -9.87
N PRO A 47 -3.00 20.72 -10.97
CA PRO A 47 -1.82 19.83 -10.97
C PRO A 47 -0.79 20.20 -9.89
N ALA A 48 -0.60 21.48 -9.61
CA ALA A 48 0.31 21.95 -8.57
C ALA A 48 -0.08 21.41 -7.17
N ALA A 49 -1.37 21.35 -6.83
CA ALA A 49 -1.83 20.82 -5.55
C ALA A 49 -1.62 19.30 -5.47
N VAL A 50 -1.82 18.59 -6.57
CA VAL A 50 -1.56 17.14 -6.65
C VAL A 50 -0.07 16.84 -6.51
N SER A 51 0.79 17.59 -7.21
CA SER A 51 2.25 17.43 -7.10
C SER A 51 2.76 17.74 -5.69
N THR A 52 2.21 18.76 -5.02
CA THR A 52 2.55 19.10 -3.63
C THR A 52 2.13 17.99 -2.68
N MET A 53 0.98 17.36 -2.90
CA MET A 53 0.52 16.22 -2.13
C MET A 53 1.49 15.03 -2.27
N ILE A 54 1.84 14.66 -3.49
CA ILE A 54 2.77 13.56 -3.77
C ILE A 54 4.12 13.81 -3.10
N LEU A 55 4.64 15.05 -3.19
CA LEU A 55 5.89 15.42 -2.52
C LEU A 55 5.80 15.29 -1.00
N PHE A 56 4.74 15.82 -0.41
CA PHE A 56 4.51 15.76 1.05
C PHE A 56 4.43 14.31 1.53
N LEU A 57 3.71 13.47 0.83
CA LEU A 57 3.54 12.07 1.20
C LEU A 57 4.82 11.26 0.98
N GLY A 58 5.59 11.51 -0.07
CA GLY A 58 6.91 10.89 -0.23
C GLY A 58 7.91 11.24 0.89
N ILE A 59 7.82 12.45 1.45
CA ILE A 59 8.58 12.80 2.66
C ILE A 59 8.03 12.04 3.88
N TRP A 60 6.69 11.96 3.99
CA TRP A 60 6.02 11.23 5.06
C TRP A 60 6.41 9.76 5.08
N ASP A 61 6.48 9.08 3.94
CA ASP A 61 6.83 7.66 3.82
C ASP A 61 8.21 7.36 4.41
N THR A 62 9.16 8.27 4.25
CA THR A 62 10.50 8.15 4.83
C THR A 62 10.46 8.00 6.36
N VAL A 63 9.44 8.56 7.01
CA VAL A 63 9.25 8.48 8.46
C VAL A 63 8.27 7.36 8.82
N ASN A 64 7.24 7.18 8.03
CA ASN A 64 6.16 6.23 8.25
C ASN A 64 6.64 4.77 8.17
N ASP A 65 7.47 4.43 7.19
CA ASP A 65 7.96 3.06 6.99
C ASP A 65 8.75 2.52 8.19
N PRO A 66 9.75 3.24 8.76
CA PRO A 66 10.42 2.81 9.99
C PRO A 66 9.48 2.72 11.19
N LEU A 67 8.51 3.63 11.31
CA LEU A 67 7.52 3.60 12.40
C LEU A 67 6.64 2.34 12.31
N MET A 68 6.13 2.04 11.12
CA MET A 68 5.31 0.85 10.88
C MET A 68 6.12 -0.43 11.07
N GLY A 69 7.36 -0.48 10.61
CA GLY A 69 8.30 -1.57 10.90
C GLY A 69 8.46 -1.80 12.40
N GLY A 70 8.66 -0.73 13.17
CA GLY A 70 8.77 -0.79 14.62
C GLY A 70 7.50 -1.27 15.34
N ILE A 71 6.31 -0.90 14.85
CA ILE A 71 5.01 -1.37 15.35
C ILE A 71 4.86 -2.87 15.07
N ILE A 72 5.16 -3.31 13.85
CA ILE A 72 5.07 -4.70 13.44
C ILE A 72 6.04 -5.57 14.24
N ASP A 73 7.27 -5.10 14.48
CA ASP A 73 8.27 -5.84 15.26
C ASP A 73 7.88 -6.03 16.72
N LYS A 74 7.14 -5.09 17.30
CA LYS A 74 6.59 -5.19 18.66
C LYS A 74 5.34 -6.06 18.75
N THR A 75 4.70 -6.33 17.63
CA THR A 75 3.48 -7.13 17.60
C THR A 75 3.75 -8.60 17.91
N ARG A 76 3.08 -9.11 18.94
CA ARG A 76 3.15 -10.51 19.36
C ARG A 76 1.74 -11.09 19.42
N THR A 77 1.40 -11.91 18.42
CA THR A 77 0.12 -12.60 18.38
C THR A 77 0.32 -14.11 18.28
N ARG A 78 -0.73 -14.88 18.57
CA ARG A 78 -0.74 -16.34 18.40
C ARG A 78 -0.49 -16.80 16.96
N TYR A 79 -0.67 -15.89 15.98
CA TYR A 79 -0.44 -16.16 14.54
C TYR A 79 0.93 -15.67 14.07
N GLY A 80 1.79 -15.18 14.97
CA GLY A 80 3.05 -14.52 14.65
C GLY A 80 2.90 -13.01 14.49
N LYS A 81 3.97 -12.33 14.06
CA LYS A 81 4.00 -10.87 13.94
C LYS A 81 3.51 -10.32 12.59
N LEU A 82 3.64 -11.07 11.49
CA LEU A 82 3.34 -10.60 10.13
C LEU A 82 1.93 -10.97 9.65
N ARG A 83 1.49 -12.21 9.94
CA ARG A 83 0.23 -12.77 9.43
C ARG A 83 -1.03 -11.97 9.79
N PRO A 84 -1.16 -11.38 10.99
CA PRO A 84 -2.35 -10.60 11.33
C PRO A 84 -2.56 -9.41 10.38
N TYR A 85 -1.49 -8.71 10.03
CA TYR A 85 -1.55 -7.56 9.13
C TYR A 85 -1.99 -7.99 7.72
N LEU A 86 -1.42 -9.07 7.19
CA LEU A 86 -1.78 -9.59 5.86
C LEU A 86 -3.24 -10.08 5.79
N LEU A 87 -3.82 -10.48 6.92
CA LEU A 87 -5.21 -10.93 6.98
C LEU A 87 -6.20 -9.77 7.13
N PHE A 88 -5.89 -8.78 7.99
CA PHE A 88 -6.83 -7.73 8.35
C PHE A 88 -6.70 -6.47 7.51
N VAL A 89 -5.50 -6.11 7.06
CA VAL A 89 -5.25 -4.87 6.30
C VAL A 89 -5.95 -4.81 4.93
N PRO A 90 -6.11 -5.91 4.17
CA PRO A 90 -6.78 -5.84 2.87
C PRO A 90 -8.19 -5.26 2.91
N LEU A 91 -8.95 -5.49 3.97
CA LEU A 91 -10.31 -4.96 4.10
C LEU A 91 -10.33 -3.43 4.25
N PRO A 92 -9.66 -2.81 5.24
CA PRO A 92 -9.59 -1.34 5.34
C PRO A 92 -8.90 -0.71 4.12
N LEU A 93 -7.92 -1.39 3.52
CA LEU A 93 -7.28 -0.90 2.31
C LEU A 93 -8.26 -0.83 1.14
N ALA A 94 -9.12 -1.83 0.95
CA ALA A 94 -10.16 -1.80 -0.06
C ALA A 94 -11.17 -0.66 0.20
N ILE A 95 -11.58 -0.45 1.45
CA ILE A 95 -12.51 0.63 1.84
C ILE A 95 -11.89 1.99 1.56
N THR A 96 -10.63 2.21 1.96
CA THR A 96 -9.94 3.48 1.73
C THR A 96 -9.64 3.72 0.24
N THR A 97 -9.42 2.67 -0.54
CA THR A 97 -9.32 2.77 -2.00
C THR A 97 -10.64 3.24 -2.62
N ILE A 98 -11.77 2.66 -2.21
CA ILE A 98 -13.10 3.13 -2.66
C ILE A 98 -13.31 4.59 -2.25
N MET A 99 -13.01 4.94 -1.01
CA MET A 99 -13.11 6.31 -0.52
C MET A 99 -12.26 7.28 -1.34
N LEU A 100 -11.04 6.89 -1.70
CA LEU A 100 -10.11 7.70 -2.50
C LEU A 100 -10.71 8.08 -3.87
N PHE A 101 -11.36 7.13 -4.55
CA PHE A 101 -11.95 7.33 -5.87
C PHE A 101 -13.40 7.84 -5.84
N ALA A 102 -14.08 7.76 -4.71
CA ALA A 102 -15.44 8.27 -4.55
C ALA A 102 -15.52 9.80 -4.35
N GLY A 103 -14.38 10.49 -4.27
CA GLY A 103 -14.32 11.93 -4.05
C GLY A 103 -15.22 12.77 -4.97
N PRO A 104 -15.22 12.58 -6.31
CA PRO A 104 -16.08 13.32 -7.20
C PRO A 104 -17.58 13.14 -6.93
N GLU A 105 -18.01 11.94 -6.56
CA GLU A 105 -19.41 11.66 -6.20
C GLU A 105 -19.77 12.28 -4.84
N ILE A 106 -18.93 12.10 -3.83
CA ILE A 106 -19.16 12.60 -2.46
C ILE A 106 -19.19 14.14 -2.45
N LEU A 107 -18.38 14.77 -3.28
CA LEU A 107 -18.21 16.21 -3.35
C LEU A 107 -18.76 16.82 -4.67
N ALA A 108 -19.75 16.17 -5.29
CA ALA A 108 -20.36 16.63 -6.53
C ALA A 108 -20.92 18.07 -6.39
N ASP A 109 -21.55 18.37 -5.26
CA ASP A 109 -22.15 19.69 -4.98
C ASP A 109 -21.14 20.69 -4.36
N ALA A 110 -19.91 20.28 -4.08
CA ALA A 110 -18.91 21.13 -3.44
C ALA A 110 -18.32 22.13 -4.45
N LYS A 111 -18.75 23.37 -4.36
CA LYS A 111 -18.24 24.50 -5.18
C LYS A 111 -16.83 24.94 -4.77
N SER A 112 -16.38 24.56 -3.57
CA SER A 112 -15.09 24.98 -3.03
C SER A 112 -13.95 24.04 -3.43
N THR A 113 -13.01 24.54 -4.21
CA THR A 113 -11.77 23.83 -4.56
C THR A 113 -10.96 23.43 -3.31
N THR A 114 -11.00 24.24 -2.25
CA THR A 114 -10.29 23.95 -1.00
C THR A 114 -10.82 22.67 -0.35
N VAL A 115 -12.13 22.45 -0.34
CA VAL A 115 -12.73 21.23 0.22
C VAL A 115 -12.28 19.99 -0.57
N LYS A 116 -12.23 20.08 -1.90
CA LYS A 116 -11.72 19.01 -2.76
C LYS A 116 -10.25 18.69 -2.47
N ILE A 117 -9.42 19.71 -2.27
CA ILE A 117 -8.01 19.55 -1.94
C ILE A 117 -7.85 18.87 -0.57
N ILE A 118 -8.58 19.33 0.46
CA ILE A 118 -8.52 18.72 1.80
C ILE A 118 -8.94 17.24 1.73
N TYR A 119 -10.02 16.94 1.02
CA TYR A 119 -10.47 15.56 0.83
C TYR A 119 -9.39 14.69 0.17
N MET A 120 -8.76 15.19 -0.89
CA MET A 120 -7.67 14.51 -1.58
C MET A 120 -6.51 14.19 -0.62
N TYR A 121 -6.04 15.16 0.16
CA TYR A 121 -4.96 14.93 1.11
C TYR A 121 -5.34 13.93 2.20
N VAL A 122 -6.51 14.07 2.80
CA VAL A 122 -6.98 13.20 3.89
C VAL A 122 -7.20 11.78 3.41
N SER A 123 -7.90 11.61 2.28
CA SER A 123 -8.22 10.28 1.75
C SER A 123 -6.97 9.53 1.32
N TYR A 124 -6.02 10.20 0.67
CA TYR A 124 -4.77 9.58 0.26
C TYR A 124 -3.86 9.28 1.46
N PHE A 125 -3.78 10.18 2.43
CA PHE A 125 -3.02 9.96 3.66
C PHE A 125 -3.52 8.72 4.44
N ILE A 126 -4.84 8.56 4.58
CA ILE A 126 -5.44 7.39 5.23
C ILE A 126 -5.15 6.13 4.42
N TRP A 127 -5.26 6.19 3.11
CA TRP A 127 -4.95 5.08 2.22
C TRP A 127 -3.49 4.64 2.38
N GLU A 128 -2.55 5.58 2.41
CA GLU A 128 -1.11 5.34 2.56
C GLU A 128 -0.77 4.64 3.88
N LEU A 129 -1.41 5.05 4.99
CA LEU A 129 -1.22 4.40 6.29
C LEU A 129 -1.58 2.91 6.24
N PHE A 130 -2.72 2.56 5.64
CA PHE A 130 -3.13 1.16 5.50
C PHE A 130 -2.29 0.41 4.47
N TYR A 131 -1.87 1.07 3.40
CA TYR A 131 -0.99 0.48 2.41
C TYR A 131 0.34 0.06 3.05
N THR A 132 1.01 0.94 3.77
CA THR A 132 2.28 0.66 4.45
C THR A 132 2.13 -0.45 5.51
N LEU A 133 1.01 -0.48 6.27
CA LEU A 133 0.71 -1.56 7.21
C LEU A 133 0.59 -2.94 6.55
N GLY A 134 0.27 -3.01 5.27
CA GLY A 134 0.23 -4.24 4.49
C GLY A 134 1.55 -4.54 3.79
N ASP A 135 2.19 -3.51 3.24
CA ASP A 135 3.40 -3.61 2.41
C ASP A 135 4.62 -4.08 3.22
N VAL A 136 4.89 -3.46 4.35
CA VAL A 136 6.04 -3.82 5.21
C VAL A 136 6.01 -5.29 5.65
N PRO A 137 4.88 -5.85 6.18
CA PRO A 137 4.81 -7.28 6.51
C PRO A 137 4.93 -8.18 5.29
N PHE A 138 4.41 -7.76 4.13
CA PHE A 138 4.46 -8.54 2.91
C PHE A 138 5.91 -8.76 2.45
N TRP A 139 6.69 -7.70 2.35
CA TRP A 139 8.11 -7.79 2.00
C TRP A 139 8.95 -8.50 3.06
N SER A 140 8.64 -8.28 4.36
CA SER A 140 9.30 -8.99 5.46
C SER A 140 9.03 -10.48 5.43
N MET A 141 7.87 -10.92 4.91
CA MET A 141 7.51 -12.33 4.82
C MET A 141 8.39 -13.07 3.79
N SER A 142 8.82 -12.44 2.71
CA SER A 142 9.72 -13.05 1.72
C SER A 142 11.03 -13.49 2.37
N ALA A 143 11.57 -12.69 3.28
CA ALA A 143 12.78 -13.00 4.03
C ALA A 143 12.55 -14.09 5.10
N ALA A 144 11.31 -14.23 5.61
CA ALA A 144 10.96 -15.20 6.64
C ALA A 144 10.61 -16.60 6.08
N ILE A 145 10.20 -16.69 4.80
CA ILE A 145 9.76 -17.95 4.17
C ILE A 145 10.95 -18.86 3.86
N SER A 146 12.08 -18.33 3.40
CA SER A 146 13.27 -19.12 3.11
C SER A 146 14.55 -18.44 3.58
N PRO A 147 15.48 -19.19 4.19
CA PRO A 147 16.85 -18.72 4.44
C PRO A 147 17.69 -18.65 3.17
N SER A 148 17.29 -19.34 2.09
CA SER A 148 18.01 -19.37 0.81
C SER A 148 17.77 -18.12 -0.02
N THR A 149 18.84 -17.52 -0.53
CA THR A 149 18.77 -16.39 -1.47
C THR A 149 18.18 -16.77 -2.82
N SER A 150 18.39 -18.02 -3.27
CA SER A 150 17.86 -18.52 -4.55
C SER A 150 16.34 -18.73 -4.54
N ASP A 151 15.74 -18.99 -3.36
CA ASP A 151 14.28 -19.11 -3.24
C ASP A 151 13.56 -17.75 -3.19
N ARG A 152 14.32 -16.63 -3.03
CA ARG A 152 13.78 -15.27 -2.92
C ARG A 152 13.83 -14.48 -4.24
N THR A 153 14.53 -14.99 -5.23
CA THR A 153 14.67 -14.42 -6.58
C THR A 153 13.80 -15.15 -7.58
#